data_cbeac432939a5e12716c495a8b9fa431
#
_entry.id   cbeac432939a5e12716c495a8b9fa431
#
_cell.length_a   1.000
_cell.length_b   1.000
_cell.length_c   1.000
_cell.angle_alpha   90.00
_cell.angle_beta   90.00
_cell.angle_gamma   90.00
#
_symmetry.space_group_name_H-M   'P 1'
#
loop_
_entity.id
_entity.type
_entity.pdbx_description
1 polymer ?
#
loop_
_entity_poly.entity_id
_entity_poly.type
_entity_poly.pdbx_seq_one_letter_code
_entity_poly.pdbx_strand_id
1 'polypeptide(L)'
;MLELMGVDKNTPDPSKLEVFVRDENGEPTGWIKELAWRHFIDNVYDAVGWRPPEELTEDTMKPFFDLMRESGITALFDALIETDRQIQTVYEMDQAGKLHLYYDAAVRFWSYEDLPEKIAKLREYQKLYTTEHIKFNTMKLFLDGTNESGNSASLHEHIHDPGNFGEIMMEKDELTKCFV
;
A
#
# COMPACT_ATOMS: atom_id res chain seq x y z
N MET A 1 -21.88 6.26 -4.15
CA MET A 1 -20.65 5.86 -3.39
C MET A 1 -20.28 6.94 -2.37
N LEU A 2 -19.96 8.17 -2.78
CA LEU A 2 -19.58 9.25 -1.85
C LEU A 2 -20.63 9.50 -0.76
N GLU A 3 -21.90 9.48 -1.11
CA GLU A 3 -23.01 9.61 -0.15
C GLU A 3 -22.99 8.50 0.92
N LEU A 4 -22.76 7.24 0.53
CA LEU A 4 -22.62 6.13 1.48
C LEU A 4 -21.37 6.26 2.34
N MET A 5 -20.31 6.85 1.82
CA MET A 5 -19.10 7.17 2.57
C MET A 5 -19.31 8.30 3.58
N GLY A 6 -20.39 9.10 3.43
CA GLY A 6 -20.60 10.33 4.19
C GLY A 6 -19.71 11.48 3.74
N VAL A 7 -19.24 11.45 2.50
CA VAL A 7 -18.36 12.47 1.92
C VAL A 7 -19.21 13.53 1.21
N ASP A 8 -19.06 14.77 1.64
CA ASP A 8 -19.72 15.96 1.11
C ASP A 8 -18.70 17.10 0.87
N LYS A 9 -19.18 18.29 0.51
CA LYS A 9 -18.34 19.46 0.26
C LYS A 9 -17.57 19.96 1.50
N ASN A 10 -18.00 19.59 2.71
CA ASN A 10 -17.37 20.01 3.96
C ASN A 10 -16.38 18.97 4.48
N THR A 11 -16.35 17.77 3.89
CA THR A 11 -15.45 16.69 4.26
C THR A 11 -14.02 17.08 3.89
N PRO A 12 -13.08 17.16 4.84
CA PRO A 12 -11.69 17.49 4.54
C PRO A 12 -11.02 16.35 3.76
N ASP A 13 -10.05 16.70 2.95
CA ASP A 13 -9.17 15.71 2.33
C ASP A 13 -8.27 15.07 3.39
N PRO A 14 -8.07 13.74 3.37
CA PRO A 14 -7.24 13.06 4.37
C PRO A 14 -5.77 13.50 4.36
N SER A 15 -5.23 13.82 3.19
CA SER A 15 -3.86 14.34 3.05
C SER A 15 -3.75 15.21 1.78
N LYS A 16 -2.56 15.74 1.49
CA LYS A 16 -2.30 16.46 0.24
C LYS A 16 -2.46 15.60 -1.01
N LEU A 17 -2.20 14.29 -0.91
CA LEU A 17 -2.28 13.34 -2.01
C LEU A 17 -3.65 12.67 -2.08
N GLU A 18 -4.24 12.39 -0.92
CA GLU A 18 -5.51 11.67 -0.79
C GLU A 18 -6.66 12.67 -0.81
N VAL A 19 -7.21 12.91 -2.00
CA VAL A 19 -8.09 14.04 -2.30
C VAL A 19 -9.42 13.57 -2.89
N PHE A 20 -10.51 14.20 -2.45
CA PHE A 20 -11.80 14.16 -3.13
C PHE A 20 -11.89 15.34 -4.09
N VAL A 21 -11.74 15.08 -5.38
CA VAL A 21 -11.77 16.16 -6.38
C VAL A 21 -13.13 16.84 -6.38
N ARG A 22 -13.13 18.18 -6.30
CA ARG A 22 -14.33 19.02 -6.21
C ARG A 22 -14.50 19.87 -7.46
N ASP A 23 -15.73 20.21 -7.76
CA ASP A 23 -16.08 21.16 -8.81
C ASP A 23 -15.90 22.62 -8.34
N GLU A 24 -16.26 23.57 -9.20
CA GLU A 24 -16.20 25.03 -8.94
C GLU A 24 -17.09 25.49 -7.75
N ASN A 25 -18.08 24.71 -7.35
CA ASN A 25 -18.98 24.96 -6.23
C ASN A 25 -18.51 24.27 -4.94
N GLY A 26 -17.39 23.53 -5.00
CA GLY A 26 -16.86 22.73 -3.90
C GLY A 26 -17.53 21.36 -3.72
N GLU A 27 -18.43 20.96 -4.61
CA GLU A 27 -19.08 19.65 -4.52
C GLU A 27 -18.16 18.54 -5.05
N PRO A 28 -18.10 17.38 -4.35
CA PRO A 28 -17.28 16.25 -4.80
C PRO A 28 -17.76 15.71 -6.15
N THR A 29 -16.85 15.62 -7.13
CA THR A 29 -17.14 15.18 -8.50
C THR A 29 -17.34 13.67 -8.65
N GLY A 30 -16.91 12.89 -7.65
CA GLY A 30 -16.82 11.43 -7.72
C GLY A 30 -15.42 10.93 -8.07
N TRP A 31 -14.52 11.79 -8.49
CA TRP A 31 -13.13 11.42 -8.68
C TRP A 31 -12.39 11.46 -7.33
N ILE A 32 -11.82 10.31 -6.96
CA ILE A 32 -11.08 10.11 -5.71
C ILE A 32 -9.63 9.82 -6.08
N LYS A 33 -8.71 10.63 -5.57
CA LYS A 33 -7.27 10.44 -5.77
C LYS A 33 -6.68 9.58 -4.65
N GLU A 34 -5.73 8.72 -5.02
CA GLU A 34 -5.00 7.83 -4.12
C GLU A 34 -5.94 6.97 -3.24
N LEU A 35 -5.62 6.84 -1.98
CA LEU A 35 -6.33 5.98 -1.04
C LEU A 35 -7.34 6.75 -0.16
N ALA A 36 -7.75 7.97 -0.55
CA ALA A 36 -8.70 8.79 0.23
C ALA A 36 -9.98 8.02 0.60
N TRP A 37 -10.44 7.10 -0.26
CA TRP A 37 -11.60 6.26 -0.01
C TRP A 37 -11.43 5.31 1.20
N ARG A 38 -10.21 4.89 1.54
CA ARG A 38 -9.93 3.95 2.65
C ARG A 38 -10.37 4.50 4.00
N HIS A 39 -10.30 5.81 4.21
CA HIS A 39 -10.71 6.45 5.47
C HIS A 39 -12.22 6.41 5.72
N PHE A 40 -13.01 6.10 4.69
CA PHE A 40 -14.48 6.17 4.73
C PHE A 40 -15.17 4.88 4.29
N ILE A 41 -14.41 3.86 3.88
CA ILE A 41 -14.98 2.63 3.27
C ILE A 41 -15.82 1.83 4.28
N ASP A 42 -15.52 1.92 5.56
CA ASP A 42 -16.28 1.25 6.60
C ASP A 42 -17.74 1.70 6.63
N ASN A 43 -18.01 2.98 6.38
CA ASN A 43 -19.37 3.51 6.27
C ASN A 43 -20.15 2.82 5.13
N VAL A 44 -19.46 2.52 4.03
CA VAL A 44 -20.07 1.79 2.89
C VAL A 44 -20.37 0.36 3.28
N TYR A 45 -19.42 -0.33 3.90
CA TYR A 45 -19.60 -1.72 4.33
C TYR A 45 -20.76 -1.85 5.30
N ASP A 46 -20.87 -0.94 6.26
CA ASP A 46 -21.96 -0.91 7.22
C ASP A 46 -23.31 -0.63 6.55
N ALA A 47 -23.34 0.31 5.59
CA ALA A 47 -24.56 0.67 4.87
C ALA A 47 -25.10 -0.47 3.97
N VAL A 48 -24.19 -1.27 3.38
CA VAL A 48 -24.59 -2.39 2.51
C VAL A 48 -24.70 -3.73 3.26
N GLY A 49 -24.27 -3.79 4.52
CA GLY A 49 -24.30 -5.00 5.33
C GLY A 49 -23.37 -6.11 4.83
N TRP A 50 -22.28 -5.74 4.14
CA TRP A 50 -21.30 -6.68 3.62
C TRP A 50 -19.89 -6.12 3.75
N ARG A 51 -18.95 -6.96 4.14
CA ARG A 51 -17.50 -6.66 4.15
C ARG A 51 -16.76 -7.71 3.37
N PRO A 52 -15.68 -7.35 2.67
CA PRO A 52 -14.80 -8.35 2.07
C PRO A 52 -14.20 -9.22 3.17
N PRO A 53 -13.88 -10.50 2.88
CA PRO A 53 -13.12 -11.32 3.81
C PRO A 53 -11.79 -10.66 4.15
N GLU A 54 -11.52 -10.45 5.43
CA GLU A 54 -10.26 -9.84 5.89
C GLU A 54 -9.10 -10.84 5.90
N GLU A 55 -9.39 -12.13 5.87
CA GLU A 55 -8.37 -13.16 5.97
C GLU A 55 -7.83 -13.54 4.61
N LEU A 56 -6.52 -13.30 4.43
CA LEU A 56 -5.75 -13.96 3.39
C LEU A 56 -5.54 -15.43 3.81
N THR A 57 -6.05 -16.34 3.01
CA THR A 57 -5.96 -17.78 3.22
C THR A 57 -5.21 -18.42 2.06
N GLU A 58 -4.79 -19.69 2.22
CA GLU A 58 -4.22 -20.45 1.11
C GLU A 58 -5.15 -20.43 -0.11
N ASP A 59 -6.46 -20.65 0.10
CA ASP A 59 -7.43 -20.71 -0.99
C ASP A 59 -7.54 -19.39 -1.76
N THR A 60 -7.42 -18.25 -1.08
CA THR A 60 -7.46 -16.92 -1.73
C THR A 60 -6.15 -16.55 -2.40
N MET A 61 -5.01 -17.01 -1.88
CA MET A 61 -3.68 -16.70 -2.44
C MET A 61 -3.22 -17.71 -3.50
N LYS A 62 -3.70 -18.96 -3.44
CA LYS A 62 -3.30 -20.02 -4.36
C LYS A 62 -3.47 -19.66 -5.85
N PRO A 63 -4.59 -19.07 -6.31
CA PRO A 63 -4.74 -18.71 -7.72
C PRO A 63 -3.67 -17.73 -8.22
N PHE A 64 -3.23 -16.80 -7.37
CA PHE A 64 -2.17 -15.87 -7.69
C PHE A 64 -0.82 -16.60 -7.85
N PHE A 65 -0.44 -17.47 -6.92
CA PHE A 65 0.80 -18.22 -7.01
C PHE A 65 0.79 -19.24 -8.15
N ASP A 66 -0.35 -19.84 -8.44
CA ASP A 66 -0.51 -20.71 -9.61
C ASP A 66 -0.27 -19.94 -10.93
N LEU A 67 -0.84 -18.73 -11.05
CA LEU A 67 -0.60 -17.87 -12.21
C LEU A 67 0.88 -17.49 -12.35
N MET A 68 1.57 -17.16 -11.24
CA MET A 68 3.01 -16.89 -11.28
C MET A 68 3.80 -18.10 -11.79
N ARG A 69 3.50 -19.28 -11.27
CA ARG A 69 4.13 -20.53 -11.70
C ARG A 69 3.87 -20.84 -13.18
N GLU A 70 2.64 -20.74 -13.64
CA GLU A 70 2.26 -20.95 -15.03
C GLU A 70 2.93 -19.95 -15.98
N SER A 71 3.19 -18.74 -15.50
CA SER A 71 3.92 -17.70 -16.23
C SER A 71 5.45 -17.85 -16.16
N GLY A 72 5.97 -18.89 -15.49
CA GLY A 72 7.40 -19.12 -15.34
C GLY A 72 8.10 -18.14 -14.36
N ILE A 73 7.34 -17.46 -13.49
CA ILE A 73 7.88 -16.56 -12.50
C ILE A 73 8.38 -17.38 -11.31
N THR A 74 9.67 -17.29 -11.02
CA THR A 74 10.36 -18.06 -9.98
C THR A 74 10.73 -17.23 -8.74
N ALA A 75 10.56 -15.92 -8.80
CA ALA A 75 10.80 -15.03 -7.67
C ALA A 75 9.81 -13.86 -7.69
N LEU A 76 9.36 -13.46 -6.51
CA LEU A 76 8.46 -12.34 -6.29
C LEU A 76 9.06 -11.41 -5.24
N PHE A 77 9.05 -10.11 -5.51
CA PHE A 77 9.30 -9.08 -4.53
C PHE A 77 7.98 -8.42 -4.14
N ASP A 78 7.53 -8.66 -2.91
CA ASP A 78 6.38 -7.98 -2.33
C ASP A 78 6.84 -6.67 -1.68
N ALA A 79 6.63 -5.57 -2.39
CA ALA A 79 7.09 -4.26 -1.96
C ALA A 79 6.28 -3.67 -0.79
N LEU A 80 5.21 -4.34 -0.34
CA LEU A 80 4.34 -3.82 0.70
C LEU A 80 3.60 -4.92 1.45
N ILE A 81 4.16 -5.34 2.58
CA ILE A 81 3.41 -6.14 3.55
C ILE A 81 2.44 -5.22 4.29
N GLU A 82 1.14 -5.48 4.17
CA GLU A 82 0.11 -4.71 4.88
C GLU A 82 -0.29 -5.34 6.21
N THR A 83 -0.28 -6.68 6.31
CA THR A 83 -0.74 -7.39 7.52
C THR A 83 0.15 -8.58 7.88
N ASP A 84 0.20 -8.90 9.19
CA ASP A 84 0.86 -10.10 9.69
C ASP A 84 0.25 -11.38 9.07
N ARG A 85 -1.06 -11.40 8.85
CA ARG A 85 -1.76 -12.55 8.27
C ARG A 85 -1.28 -12.88 6.86
N GLN A 86 -0.96 -11.86 6.05
CA GLN A 86 -0.38 -12.05 4.71
C GLN A 86 0.88 -12.91 4.78
N ILE A 87 1.81 -12.55 5.66
CA ILE A 87 3.08 -13.27 5.81
C ILE A 87 2.90 -14.64 6.44
N GLN A 88 2.01 -14.76 7.42
CA GLN A 88 1.68 -16.05 8.03
C GLN A 88 1.15 -17.04 6.98
N THR A 89 0.25 -16.60 6.11
CA THR A 89 -0.30 -17.46 5.06
C THR A 89 0.77 -17.90 4.06
N VAL A 90 1.64 -16.99 3.60
CA VAL A 90 2.76 -17.35 2.72
C VAL A 90 3.70 -18.34 3.38
N TYR A 91 4.01 -18.13 4.68
CA TYR A 91 4.85 -19.04 5.45
C TYR A 91 4.19 -20.43 5.62
N GLU A 92 2.89 -20.48 5.95
CA GLU A 92 2.13 -21.73 6.05
C GLU A 92 2.14 -22.50 4.72
N MET A 93 2.01 -21.80 3.60
CA MET A 93 2.11 -22.40 2.26
C MET A 93 3.50 -22.93 1.95
N ASP A 94 4.56 -22.22 2.35
CA ASP A 94 5.94 -22.70 2.19
C ASP A 94 6.19 -23.96 3.02
N GLN A 95 5.80 -23.97 4.30
CA GLN A 95 5.92 -25.13 5.18
C GLN A 95 5.15 -26.36 4.66
N ALA A 96 4.06 -26.12 3.94
CA ALA A 96 3.27 -27.18 3.30
C ALA A 96 3.83 -27.62 1.92
N GLY A 97 4.95 -27.05 1.46
CA GLY A 97 5.55 -27.32 0.15
C GLY A 97 4.70 -26.82 -1.03
N LYS A 98 3.88 -25.79 -0.81
CA LYS A 98 2.95 -25.22 -1.81
C LYS A 98 3.43 -23.89 -2.37
N LEU A 99 4.45 -23.27 -1.80
CA LEU A 99 5.10 -22.09 -2.35
C LEU A 99 6.17 -22.53 -3.35
N HIS A 100 6.00 -22.19 -4.62
CA HIS A 100 6.86 -22.63 -5.71
C HIS A 100 7.76 -21.52 -6.26
N LEU A 101 8.01 -20.47 -5.48
CA LEU A 101 8.84 -19.34 -5.87
C LEU A 101 9.58 -18.78 -4.65
N TYR A 102 10.62 -18.01 -4.90
CA TYR A 102 11.26 -17.19 -3.88
C TYR A 102 10.41 -15.94 -3.62
N TYR A 103 10.18 -15.65 -2.35
CA TYR A 103 9.37 -14.54 -1.88
C TYR A 103 10.21 -13.61 -1.00
N ASP A 104 10.52 -12.43 -1.49
CA ASP A 104 11.17 -11.38 -0.70
C ASP A 104 10.16 -10.27 -0.40
N ALA A 105 10.10 -9.83 0.84
CA ALA A 105 9.05 -8.94 1.29
C ALA A 105 9.61 -7.72 2.02
N ALA A 106 8.94 -6.57 1.83
CA ALA A 106 9.31 -5.30 2.41
C ALA A 106 8.35 -4.85 3.49
N VAL A 107 8.90 -4.36 4.60
CA VAL A 107 8.13 -3.68 5.65
C VAL A 107 8.13 -2.18 5.38
N ARG A 108 6.94 -1.56 5.37
CA ARG A 108 6.77 -0.14 5.12
C ARG A 108 6.98 0.68 6.39
N PHE A 109 7.58 1.86 6.21
CA PHE A 109 7.56 2.95 7.18
C PHE A 109 7.12 4.24 6.49
N TRP A 110 6.64 5.22 7.28
CA TRP A 110 6.10 6.47 6.76
C TRP A 110 6.93 7.69 7.11
N SER A 111 7.62 7.64 8.24
CA SER A 111 8.40 8.76 8.78
C SER A 111 9.65 8.26 9.50
N TYR A 112 10.53 9.20 9.84
CA TYR A 112 11.68 8.88 10.67
C TYR A 112 11.26 8.39 12.07
N GLU A 113 10.15 8.90 12.59
CA GLU A 113 9.66 8.57 13.92
C GLU A 113 9.17 7.12 14.04
N ASP A 114 8.55 6.57 12.99
CA ASP A 114 8.06 5.18 13.02
C ASP A 114 9.10 4.15 12.57
N LEU A 115 10.20 4.60 11.95
CA LEU A 115 11.26 3.73 11.43
C LEU A 115 11.81 2.74 12.47
N PRO A 116 12.11 3.11 13.73
CA PRO A 116 12.61 2.15 14.72
C PRO A 116 11.64 1.00 15.01
N GLU A 117 10.33 1.29 15.09
CA GLU A 117 9.30 0.27 15.26
C GLU A 117 9.24 -0.66 14.05
N LYS A 118 9.30 -0.12 12.85
CA LYS A 118 9.23 -0.91 11.61
C LYS A 118 10.48 -1.76 11.39
N ILE A 119 11.66 -1.27 11.81
CA ILE A 119 12.89 -2.10 11.85
C ILE A 119 12.72 -3.26 12.84
N ALA A 120 12.15 -3.02 14.02
CA ALA A 120 11.89 -4.09 14.98
C ALA A 120 10.92 -5.12 14.40
N LYS A 121 9.87 -4.68 13.68
CA LYS A 121 8.91 -5.56 12.99
C LYS A 121 9.58 -6.38 11.88
N LEU A 122 10.44 -5.77 11.07
CA LEU A 122 11.23 -6.49 10.06
C LEU A 122 12.08 -7.60 10.70
N ARG A 123 12.76 -7.30 11.82
CA ARG A 123 13.56 -8.28 12.55
C ARG A 123 12.71 -9.40 13.16
N GLU A 124 11.51 -9.09 13.62
CA GLU A 124 10.55 -10.07 14.08
C GLU A 124 10.17 -11.03 12.94
N TYR A 125 9.83 -10.53 11.76
CA TYR A 125 9.53 -11.35 10.59
C TYR A 125 10.74 -12.19 10.16
N GLN A 126 11.93 -11.61 10.14
CA GLN A 126 13.17 -12.35 9.87
C GLN A 126 13.35 -13.54 10.80
N LYS A 127 13.04 -13.37 12.09
CA LYS A 127 13.16 -14.43 13.09
C LYS A 127 12.07 -15.50 12.96
N LEU A 128 10.84 -15.11 12.68
CA LEU A 128 9.68 -15.99 12.74
C LEU A 128 9.41 -16.70 11.40
N TYR A 129 9.64 -16.03 10.26
CA TYR A 129 9.12 -16.47 8.98
C TYR A 129 10.18 -16.63 7.88
N THR A 130 11.47 -16.41 8.14
CA THR A 130 12.52 -16.67 7.16
C THR A 130 12.67 -18.16 6.91
N THR A 131 12.69 -18.56 5.63
CA THR A 131 12.93 -19.92 5.17
C THR A 131 13.96 -19.93 4.05
N GLU A 132 14.11 -21.05 3.34
CA GLU A 132 14.89 -21.10 2.10
C GLU A 132 14.28 -20.16 1.06
N HIS A 133 12.94 -20.14 0.96
CA HIS A 133 12.20 -19.39 -0.07
C HIS A 133 11.78 -17.99 0.37
N ILE A 134 11.58 -17.74 1.66
CA ILE A 134 11.03 -16.47 2.17
C ILE A 134 12.12 -15.63 2.83
N LYS A 135 12.26 -14.36 2.42
CA LYS A 135 13.20 -13.38 2.96
C LYS A 135 12.52 -12.05 3.31
N PHE A 136 13.14 -11.32 4.24
CA PHE A 136 12.72 -9.99 4.68
C PHE A 136 13.97 -9.11 4.78
N ASN A 137 14.39 -8.52 3.66
CA ASN A 137 15.65 -7.78 3.59
C ASN A 137 15.44 -6.29 3.29
N THR A 138 14.20 -5.86 3.12
CA THR A 138 13.90 -4.54 2.58
C THR A 138 12.95 -3.74 3.47
N MET A 139 13.28 -2.46 3.63
CA MET A 139 12.35 -1.44 4.14
C MET A 139 11.79 -0.65 2.97
N LYS A 140 10.49 -0.39 2.97
CA LYS A 140 9.78 0.38 1.94
C LYS A 140 9.41 1.76 2.45
N LEU A 141 9.75 2.78 1.68
CA LEU A 141 9.30 4.15 1.88
C LEU A 141 8.61 4.65 0.61
N PHE A 142 7.46 5.30 0.77
CA PHE A 142 6.82 6.06 -0.30
C PHE A 142 7.31 7.51 -0.23
N LEU A 143 7.98 7.96 -1.29
CA LEU A 143 8.53 9.32 -1.38
C LEU A 143 7.62 10.29 -2.13
N ASP A 144 6.70 9.76 -2.91
CA ASP A 144 5.75 10.51 -3.74
C ASP A 144 4.48 9.69 -3.98
N GLY A 145 3.53 10.27 -4.73
CA GLY A 145 2.29 9.60 -5.11
C GLY A 145 2.36 8.91 -6.47
N THR A 146 1.19 8.54 -6.99
CA THR A 146 1.07 7.82 -8.27
C THR A 146 1.04 8.79 -9.46
N ASN A 147 1.57 8.33 -10.58
CA ASN A 147 1.59 9.12 -11.82
C ASN A 147 0.18 9.34 -12.38
N GLU A 148 -0.69 8.34 -12.26
CA GLU A 148 -2.08 8.39 -12.75
C GLU A 148 -2.92 9.44 -12.02
N SER A 149 -2.60 9.70 -10.75
CA SER A 149 -3.25 10.74 -9.94
C SER A 149 -2.65 12.14 -10.15
N GLY A 150 -1.54 12.25 -10.91
CA GLY A 150 -0.78 13.48 -11.05
C GLY A 150 0.00 13.86 -9.79
N ASN A 151 0.31 12.87 -8.94
CA ASN A 151 0.95 13.08 -7.64
C ASN A 151 2.42 12.61 -7.62
N SER A 152 2.91 11.93 -8.66
CA SER A 152 4.31 11.54 -8.73
C SER A 152 5.20 12.78 -8.86
N ALA A 153 6.24 12.86 -8.03
CA ALA A 153 7.17 13.99 -8.04
C ALA A 153 8.02 13.99 -9.31
N SER A 154 8.06 15.11 -10.01
CA SER A 154 8.76 15.29 -11.28
C SER A 154 9.57 16.57 -11.32
N LEU A 155 10.67 16.57 -12.09
CA LEU A 155 11.44 17.78 -12.38
C LEU A 155 10.76 18.68 -13.41
N HIS A 156 9.77 18.19 -14.12
CA HIS A 156 8.98 18.90 -15.12
C HIS A 156 7.50 18.84 -14.75
N GLU A 157 6.75 19.82 -15.23
CA GLU A 157 5.29 19.84 -15.07
C GLU A 157 4.65 18.57 -15.68
N HIS A 158 3.60 18.09 -15.08
CA HIS A 158 2.77 17.03 -15.66
C HIS A 158 2.15 17.51 -16.98
N ILE A 159 2.27 16.73 -18.06
CA ILE A 159 1.86 17.12 -19.41
C ILE A 159 0.39 17.57 -19.47
N HIS A 160 -0.48 16.95 -18.70
CA HIS A 160 -1.93 17.21 -18.70
C HIS A 160 -2.39 18.12 -17.56
N ASP A 161 -1.45 18.63 -16.73
CA ASP A 161 -1.76 19.48 -15.58
C ASP A 161 -0.65 20.54 -15.39
N PRO A 162 -0.64 21.60 -16.22
CA PRO A 162 0.38 22.65 -16.17
C PRO A 162 0.49 23.29 -14.78
N GLY A 163 1.72 23.45 -14.29
CA GLY A 163 2.02 23.95 -12.95
C GLY A 163 2.05 22.87 -11.88
N ASN A 164 1.66 21.64 -12.20
CA ASN A 164 1.75 20.50 -11.26
C ASN A 164 3.08 19.76 -11.45
N PHE A 165 3.86 19.66 -10.38
CA PHE A 165 5.13 18.93 -10.31
C PHE A 165 5.03 17.66 -9.43
N GLY A 166 3.81 17.31 -9.00
CA GLY A 166 3.57 16.27 -8.01
C GLY A 166 3.90 16.72 -6.58
N GLU A 167 3.87 15.78 -5.65
CA GLU A 167 4.09 16.05 -4.22
C GLU A 167 5.15 15.11 -3.64
N ILE A 168 6.05 15.68 -2.83
CA ILE A 168 7.04 14.93 -2.07
C ILE A 168 6.48 14.64 -0.67
N MET A 169 6.52 13.36 -0.25
CA MET A 169 5.96 12.91 1.03
C MET A 169 6.93 13.11 2.20
N MET A 170 8.23 13.14 1.94
CA MET A 170 9.25 13.30 2.97
C MET A 170 10.31 14.29 2.53
N GLU A 171 10.56 15.30 3.35
CA GLU A 171 11.57 16.30 3.08
C GLU A 171 12.99 15.70 3.16
N LYS A 172 13.92 16.31 2.42
CA LYS A 172 15.31 15.83 2.29
C LYS A 172 16.01 15.63 3.64
N ASP A 173 15.79 16.54 4.60
CA ASP A 173 16.46 16.50 5.90
C ASP A 173 15.93 15.34 6.76
N GLU A 174 14.64 15.05 6.68
CA GLU A 174 14.03 13.88 7.32
C GLU A 174 14.50 12.58 6.67
N LEU A 175 14.46 12.52 5.34
CA LEU A 175 14.95 11.38 4.58
C LEU A 175 16.42 11.07 4.93
N THR A 176 17.27 12.10 5.07
CA THR A 176 18.68 11.92 5.43
C THR A 176 18.81 11.24 6.80
N LYS A 177 17.99 11.56 7.78
CA LYS A 177 18.02 10.92 9.11
C LYS A 177 17.68 9.43 9.06
N CYS A 178 16.91 8.99 8.07
CA CYS A 178 16.56 7.56 7.91
C CYS A 178 17.77 6.70 7.49
N PHE A 179 18.86 7.29 6.99
CA PHE A 179 20.03 6.58 6.47
C PHE A 179 21.32 6.81 7.27
N VAL A 180 21.27 7.58 8.34
CA VAL A 180 22.38 7.86 9.25
C VAL A 180 22.13 7.23 10.59
#